data_6a076cbff9148b6128dfcbaa10cfbf1f
#
_entry.id   6a076cbff9148b6128dfcbaa10cfbf1f
#
_cell.length_a   1.000
_cell.length_b   1.000
_cell.length_c   1.000
_cell.angle_alpha   90.00
_cell.angle_beta   90.00
_cell.angle_gamma   90.00
#
_symmetry.space_group_name_H-M   'P 1'
#
loop_
_entity.id
_entity.type
_entity.pdbx_description
1 polymer ?
#
loop_
_entity_poly.entity_id
_entity_poly.type
_entity_poly.pdbx_seq_one_letter_code
_entity_poly.pdbx_strand_id
1 'polypeptide(L)'
;MTFADSIRALALSLPETYEDEPWGHPVFKVGENRMFASMWEEEGSVKLTVKLTAEEREIAHLLPFVSRARYVGRYGWITAAVTDEESLEAALEWLRESYWLKAPAELRDAAVR
;
A
#
# COMPACT_ATOMS: atom_id res chain seq x y z
N MET A 1 -9.37 -13.18 10.81
CA MET A 1 -9.17 -12.08 9.85
C MET A 1 -8.01 -12.43 8.91
N THR A 2 -8.21 -12.28 7.62
CA THR A 2 -7.17 -12.57 6.63
C THR A 2 -6.20 -11.39 6.52
N PHE A 3 -5.06 -11.62 5.87
CA PHE A 3 -4.12 -10.53 5.59
C PHE A 3 -4.77 -9.45 4.73
N ALA A 4 -5.56 -9.86 3.73
CA ALA A 4 -6.30 -8.91 2.89
C ALA A 4 -7.28 -8.07 3.73
N ASP A 5 -7.97 -8.70 4.69
CA ASP A 5 -8.88 -7.98 5.58
C ASP A 5 -8.14 -6.94 6.41
N SER A 6 -6.96 -7.29 6.93
CA SER A 6 -6.16 -6.37 7.75
C SER A 6 -5.70 -5.17 6.93
N ILE A 7 -5.26 -5.41 5.70
CA ILE A 7 -4.83 -4.34 4.79
C ILE A 7 -6.01 -3.43 4.46
N ARG A 8 -7.14 -4.02 4.08
CA ARG A 8 -8.35 -3.25 3.75
C ARG A 8 -8.82 -2.41 4.92
N ALA A 9 -8.83 -3.00 6.12
CA ALA A 9 -9.28 -2.30 7.32
C ALA A 9 -8.43 -1.06 7.58
N LEU A 10 -7.11 -1.18 7.48
CA LEU A 10 -6.23 -0.03 7.66
C LEU A 10 -6.45 1.02 6.57
N ALA A 11 -6.44 0.59 5.31
CA ALA A 11 -6.59 1.51 4.19
C ALA A 11 -7.87 2.35 4.31
N LEU A 12 -8.98 1.71 4.67
CA LEU A 12 -10.28 2.39 4.75
C LEU A 12 -10.49 3.13 6.06
N SER A 13 -9.60 2.98 7.03
CA SER A 13 -9.63 3.74 8.27
C SER A 13 -9.01 5.13 8.14
N LEU A 14 -8.25 5.36 7.08
CA LEU A 14 -7.55 6.63 6.87
C LEU A 14 -8.52 7.68 6.27
N PRO A 15 -8.31 8.97 6.57
CA PRO A 15 -9.25 10.03 6.13
C PRO A 15 -9.45 10.11 4.62
N GLU A 16 -10.71 10.22 4.20
CA GLU A 16 -11.13 10.43 2.82
C GLU A 16 -10.69 9.33 1.85
N THR A 17 -10.63 8.09 2.33
CA THR A 17 -10.25 6.96 1.51
C THR A 17 -11.46 6.16 1.05
N TYR A 18 -11.30 5.47 -0.07
CA TYR A 18 -12.32 4.58 -0.60
C TYR A 18 -11.67 3.49 -1.44
N GLU A 19 -12.43 2.43 -1.66
CA GLU A 19 -11.98 1.29 -2.45
C GLU A 19 -12.64 1.32 -3.83
N ASP A 20 -11.88 0.98 -4.86
CA ASP A 20 -12.36 0.91 -6.23
C ASP A 20 -11.79 -0.36 -6.85
N GLU A 21 -12.37 -0.83 -7.97
CA GLU A 21 -11.87 -2.02 -8.66
C GLU A 21 -11.86 -1.81 -10.17
N PRO A 22 -11.15 -0.81 -10.67
CA PRO A 22 -11.16 -0.53 -12.10
C PRO A 22 -10.55 -1.65 -12.96
N TRP A 23 -9.71 -2.49 -12.36
CA TRP A 23 -9.00 -3.56 -13.07
C TRP A 23 -9.28 -4.96 -12.52
N GLY A 24 -10.35 -5.12 -11.76
CA GLY A 24 -10.73 -6.43 -11.23
C GLY A 24 -10.06 -6.82 -9.92
N HIS A 25 -9.31 -5.92 -9.29
CA HIS A 25 -8.75 -6.12 -7.95
C HIS A 25 -8.84 -4.81 -7.16
N PRO A 26 -8.78 -4.88 -5.82
CA PRO A 26 -8.92 -3.69 -5.00
C PRO A 26 -7.83 -2.65 -5.25
N VAL A 27 -8.27 -1.40 -5.40
CA VAL A 27 -7.41 -0.23 -5.49
C VAL A 27 -7.91 0.73 -4.42
N PHE A 28 -7.00 1.23 -3.57
CA PHE A 28 -7.36 2.18 -2.52
C PHE A 28 -6.96 3.58 -2.94
N LYS A 29 -7.92 4.49 -2.84
CA LYS A 29 -7.75 5.88 -3.30
C LYS A 29 -8.05 6.84 -2.17
N VAL A 30 -7.49 8.03 -2.28
CA VAL A 30 -7.69 9.12 -1.32
C VAL A 30 -8.07 10.39 -2.06
N GLY A 31 -9.03 11.13 -1.51
CA GLY A 31 -9.48 12.40 -2.08
C GLY A 31 -10.04 12.24 -3.48
N GLU A 32 -9.57 13.05 -4.41
CA GLU A 32 -10.06 13.01 -5.78
C GLU A 32 -9.25 12.05 -6.64
N ASN A 33 -9.62 10.75 -6.55
CA ASN A 33 -9.10 9.71 -7.45
C ASN A 33 -7.58 9.50 -7.39
N ARG A 34 -6.97 9.70 -6.23
CA ARG A 34 -5.53 9.46 -6.07
C ARG A 34 -5.28 8.07 -5.50
N MET A 35 -4.76 7.17 -6.31
CA MET A 35 -4.40 5.82 -5.84
C MET A 35 -3.20 5.89 -4.91
N PHE A 36 -3.30 5.24 -3.74
CA PHE A 36 -2.16 5.09 -2.85
C PHE A 36 -1.82 3.63 -2.59
N ALA A 37 -2.65 2.69 -3.01
CA ALA A 37 -2.35 1.26 -2.88
C ALA A 37 -3.21 0.45 -3.82
N SER A 38 -2.71 -0.73 -4.19
CA SER A 38 -3.53 -1.75 -4.83
C SER A 38 -3.11 -3.10 -4.26
N MET A 39 -4.03 -4.07 -4.29
CA MET A 39 -3.68 -5.41 -3.81
C MET A 39 -4.39 -6.47 -4.63
N TRP A 40 -3.80 -7.67 -4.66
CA TRP A 40 -4.44 -8.85 -5.24
C TRP A 40 -3.94 -10.08 -4.49
N GLU A 41 -4.71 -11.14 -4.57
CA GLU A 41 -4.34 -12.40 -3.92
C GLU A 41 -3.77 -13.36 -4.95
N GLU A 42 -2.72 -14.08 -4.56
CA GLU A 42 -2.00 -14.96 -5.46
C GLU A 42 -1.38 -16.10 -4.65
N GLU A 43 -1.90 -17.30 -4.87
CA GLU A 43 -1.36 -18.52 -4.27
C GLU A 43 -0.95 -18.43 -2.79
N GLY A 44 -1.89 -18.07 -1.93
CA GLY A 44 -1.65 -18.01 -0.49
C GLY A 44 -0.96 -16.78 0.00
N SER A 45 -0.69 -15.81 -0.88
CA SER A 45 -0.13 -14.54 -0.49
C SER A 45 -1.02 -13.40 -0.95
N VAL A 46 -0.87 -12.26 -0.30
CA VAL A 46 -1.49 -11.01 -0.74
C VAL A 46 -0.37 -10.12 -1.23
N LYS A 47 -0.51 -9.65 -2.46
CA LYS A 47 0.46 -8.70 -3.03
C LYS A 47 -0.07 -7.30 -2.83
N LEU A 48 0.71 -6.47 -2.17
CA LEU A 48 0.35 -5.08 -1.91
C LEU A 48 1.34 -4.17 -2.63
N THR A 49 0.82 -3.28 -3.47
CA THR A 49 1.64 -2.31 -4.20
C THR A 49 1.41 -0.94 -3.60
N VAL A 50 2.51 -0.29 -3.20
CA VAL A 50 2.49 1.03 -2.56
C VAL A 50 3.67 1.87 -3.04
N LYS A 51 3.57 3.19 -2.85
CA LYS A 51 4.64 4.11 -3.19
C LYS A 51 5.45 4.45 -1.93
N LEU A 52 6.77 4.49 -2.07
CA LEU A 52 7.66 4.83 -0.97
C LEU A 52 8.64 5.93 -1.39
N THR A 53 9.23 6.59 -0.41
CA THR A 53 10.33 7.53 -0.67
C THR A 53 11.54 6.75 -1.18
N ALA A 54 12.49 7.46 -1.77
CA ALA A 54 13.72 6.82 -2.29
C ALA A 54 14.47 6.07 -1.19
N GLU A 55 14.56 6.68 0.00
CA GLU A 55 15.26 6.06 1.14
C GLU A 55 14.55 4.79 1.61
N GLU A 56 13.24 4.86 1.74
CA GLU A 56 12.47 3.70 2.17
C GLU A 56 12.49 2.57 1.15
N ARG A 57 12.50 2.92 -0.14
CA ARG A 57 12.61 1.91 -1.20
C ARG A 57 13.91 1.13 -1.10
N GLU A 58 15.02 1.82 -0.86
CA GLU A 58 16.32 1.14 -0.74
C GLU A 58 16.28 0.13 0.39
N ILE A 59 15.73 0.52 1.53
CA ILE A 59 15.63 -0.36 2.69
C ILE A 59 14.66 -1.53 2.39
N ALA A 60 13.51 -1.21 1.82
CA ALA A 60 12.49 -2.22 1.50
C ALA A 60 13.03 -3.29 0.55
N HIS A 61 13.79 -2.90 -0.46
CA HIS A 61 14.33 -3.86 -1.43
C HIS A 61 15.39 -4.81 -0.85
N LEU A 62 15.83 -4.58 0.38
CA LEU A 62 16.71 -5.53 1.06
C LEU A 62 15.92 -6.72 1.62
N LEU A 63 14.61 -6.61 1.69
CA LEU A 63 13.77 -7.67 2.23
C LEU A 63 13.35 -8.65 1.13
N PRO A 64 13.36 -9.95 1.42
CA PRO A 64 13.10 -10.97 0.39
C PRO A 64 11.68 -10.97 -0.17
N PHE A 65 10.72 -10.40 0.56
CA PHE A 65 9.32 -10.37 0.10
C PHE A 65 8.96 -9.11 -0.70
N VAL A 66 9.94 -8.26 -0.99
CA VAL A 66 9.73 -7.00 -1.72
C VAL A 66 10.29 -7.10 -3.13
N SER A 67 9.52 -6.63 -4.10
CA SER A 67 9.94 -6.55 -5.50
C SER A 67 9.54 -5.20 -6.08
N ARG A 68 10.11 -4.88 -7.23
CA ARG A 68 9.76 -3.66 -7.94
C ARG A 68 8.35 -3.85 -8.53
N ALA A 69 7.50 -2.84 -8.39
CA ALA A 69 6.14 -2.92 -8.92
C ALA A 69 6.17 -2.92 -10.45
N ARG A 70 5.24 -3.69 -11.05
CA ARG A 70 5.08 -3.70 -12.50
C ARG A 70 4.55 -2.34 -12.96
N TYR A 71 5.02 -1.89 -14.11
CA TYR A 71 4.60 -0.65 -14.78
C TYR A 71 4.90 0.63 -14.02
N VAL A 72 4.65 0.66 -12.71
CA VAL A 72 4.81 1.88 -11.90
C VAL A 72 6.08 1.87 -11.04
N GLY A 73 6.88 0.81 -11.10
CA GLY A 73 8.10 0.70 -10.30
C GLY A 73 9.08 1.85 -10.52
N ARG A 74 9.18 2.35 -11.75
CA ARG A 74 10.06 3.49 -12.08
C ARG A 74 9.60 4.80 -11.44
N TYR A 75 8.37 4.84 -10.93
CA TYR A 75 7.83 6.01 -10.24
C TYR A 75 7.88 5.87 -8.72
N GLY A 76 8.60 4.89 -8.22
CA GLY A 76 8.78 4.72 -6.79
C GLY A 76 7.83 3.74 -6.11
N TRP A 77 7.16 2.90 -6.87
CA TRP A 77 6.26 1.90 -6.30
C TRP A 77 6.95 0.57 -6.10
N ILE A 78 6.60 -0.12 -5.03
CA ILE A 78 7.09 -1.48 -4.75
C ILE A 78 5.91 -2.41 -4.54
N THR A 79 6.17 -3.71 -4.66
CA THR A 79 5.17 -4.73 -4.33
C THR A 79 5.71 -5.59 -3.19
N ALA A 80 4.91 -5.73 -2.15
CA ALA A 80 5.23 -6.59 -1.01
C ALA A 80 4.37 -7.84 -1.05
N ALA A 81 4.99 -9.01 -0.91
CA ALA A 81 4.28 -10.28 -0.81
C ALA A 81 4.01 -10.54 0.67
N VAL A 82 2.75 -10.45 1.08
CA VAL A 82 2.36 -10.64 2.48
C VAL A 82 1.98 -12.10 2.70
N THR A 83 2.80 -12.81 3.44
CA THR A 83 2.63 -14.25 3.68
C THR A 83 2.64 -14.62 5.15
N ASP A 84 3.06 -13.71 6.03
CA ASP A 84 3.18 -13.95 7.48
C ASP A 84 3.03 -12.64 8.24
N GLU A 85 3.10 -12.72 9.57
CA GLU A 85 2.94 -11.53 10.41
C GLU A 85 4.03 -10.48 10.18
N GLU A 86 5.27 -10.93 9.95
CA GLU A 86 6.38 -10.01 9.72
C GLU A 86 6.17 -9.18 8.46
N SER A 87 5.83 -9.85 7.36
CA SER A 87 5.57 -9.15 6.11
C SER A 87 4.30 -8.30 6.18
N LEU A 88 3.30 -8.74 6.96
CA LEU A 88 2.10 -7.95 7.17
C LEU A 88 2.41 -6.64 7.90
N GLU A 89 3.17 -6.70 8.99
CA GLU A 89 3.53 -5.51 9.76
C GLU A 89 4.27 -4.49 8.90
N ALA A 90 5.23 -4.96 8.11
CA ALA A 90 5.96 -4.09 7.18
C ALA A 90 5.01 -3.48 6.15
N ALA A 91 4.13 -4.29 5.57
CA ALA A 91 3.18 -3.83 4.56
C ALA A 91 2.23 -2.77 5.11
N LEU A 92 1.75 -2.94 6.33
CA LEU A 92 0.85 -1.97 6.95
C LEU A 92 1.54 -0.62 7.18
N GLU A 93 2.80 -0.65 7.60
CA GLU A 93 3.58 0.58 7.78
C GLU A 93 3.79 1.29 6.45
N TRP A 94 4.15 0.54 5.41
CA TRP A 94 4.33 1.12 4.06
C TRP A 94 3.02 1.63 3.46
N LEU A 95 1.90 1.01 3.80
CA LEU A 95 0.59 1.48 3.39
C LEU A 95 0.33 2.89 3.94
N ARG A 96 0.66 3.12 5.22
CA ARG A 96 0.54 4.44 5.83
C ARG A 96 1.46 5.46 5.15
N GLU A 97 2.69 5.06 4.86
CA GLU A 97 3.62 5.94 4.15
C GLU A 97 3.12 6.32 2.77
N SER A 98 2.56 5.34 2.05
CA SER A 98 2.03 5.60 0.71
C SER A 98 0.84 6.56 0.77
N TYR A 99 -0.05 6.37 1.74
CA TYR A 99 -1.16 7.30 1.98
C TYR A 99 -0.62 8.71 2.21
N TRP A 100 0.38 8.82 3.10
CA TRP A 100 0.99 10.10 3.44
C TRP A 100 1.54 10.80 2.20
N LEU A 101 2.19 10.04 1.32
CA LEU A 101 2.79 10.60 0.10
C LEU A 101 1.74 11.03 -0.93
N LYS A 102 0.60 10.37 -0.97
CA LYS A 102 -0.42 10.62 -1.99
C LYS A 102 -1.55 11.53 -1.53
N ALA A 103 -1.78 11.63 -0.24
CA ALA A 103 -2.88 12.43 0.29
C ALA A 103 -2.63 13.92 0.11
N PRO A 104 -3.70 14.71 -0.12
CA PRO A 104 -3.59 16.17 -0.10
C PRO A 104 -3.07 16.64 1.26
N ALA A 105 -2.36 17.77 1.28
CA ALA A 105 -1.71 18.27 2.50
C ALA A 105 -2.65 18.40 3.70
N GLU A 106 -3.88 18.87 3.48
CA GLU A 106 -4.85 19.05 4.54
C GLU A 106 -5.25 17.72 5.20
N LEU A 107 -5.20 16.63 4.46
CA LEU A 107 -5.53 15.30 4.99
C LEU A 107 -4.36 14.69 5.75
N ARG A 108 -3.15 15.08 5.43
CA ARG A 108 -1.95 14.61 6.15
C ARG A 108 -1.98 15.05 7.61
N ASP A 109 -2.45 16.26 7.86
CA ASP A 109 -2.54 16.79 9.20
C ASP A 109 -3.59 16.06 10.03
N ALA A 110 -4.63 15.53 9.39
CA ALA A 110 -5.68 14.77 10.06
C ALA A 110 -5.30 13.30 10.25
N ALA A 111 -4.38 12.78 9.45
CA ALA A 111 -3.96 11.38 9.51
C ALA A 111 -2.77 11.26 10.46
N VAL A 112 -3.01 10.81 11.67
CA VAL A 112 -1.94 10.62 12.66
C VAL A 112 -1.15 9.38 12.29
N ARG A 113 0.15 9.55 12.14
CA ARG A 113 1.07 8.47 11.79
C ARG A 113 1.51 7.68 13.01
#